data_bd8d12382ca570e733eb39618307d97d
#
_entry.id   bd8d12382ca570e733eb39618307d97d
#
_cell.length_a   1.000
_cell.length_b   1.000
_cell.length_c   1.000
_cell.angle_alpha   90.00
_cell.angle_beta   90.00
_cell.angle_gamma   90.00
#
_symmetry.space_group_name_H-M   'P 1'
#
loop_
_entity.id
_entity.type
_entity.pdbx_description
1 polymer ?
#
loop_
_entity_poly.entity_id
_entity_poly.type
_entity_poly.pdbx_seq_one_letter_code
_entity_poly.pdbx_strand_id
1 'polypeptide(L)'
;MNLFARIRFYYSAFIISLIVSIMIPLLYFFPKKKSKILHYGNKAMLALLFAKVTTVGKPDDRAQLYLINHQGIVDIITLEALLNKNLNWVAKKELFEVPWFGLLLKNGEMISVDREDRRGLIKLLKDVKYSVEELHRPVAIFPEGTRAKNQKMLPFKPGAKFIAEKYCMIVQPVVIVGSKSVVNEHEKTSEGGNLKVIYLPSIDVPNASKDWYDQLRTDMQKIIDQELEQYENKR
;
A
#
# COMPACT_ATOMS: atom_id res chain seq x y z
N MET A 1 1.46 -17.79 23.86
CA MET A 1 1.42 -17.49 22.40
C MET A 1 0.44 -18.46 21.75
N ASN A 2 -0.59 -17.97 21.08
CA ASN A 2 -1.71 -18.78 20.58
C ASN A 2 -1.27 -19.65 19.37
N LEU A 3 -1.24 -20.97 19.54
CA LEU A 3 -0.87 -21.94 18.50
C LEU A 3 -1.74 -21.79 17.24
N PHE A 4 -3.03 -21.54 17.42
CA PHE A 4 -3.97 -21.35 16.32
C PHE A 4 -3.61 -20.12 15.45
N ALA A 5 -3.23 -19.00 16.07
CA ALA A 5 -2.81 -17.80 15.35
C ALA A 5 -1.54 -18.04 14.51
N ARG A 6 -0.64 -18.92 14.96
CA ARG A 6 0.56 -19.31 14.18
C ARG A 6 0.21 -20.22 13.01
N ILE A 7 -0.62 -21.22 13.22
CA ILE A 7 -1.09 -22.11 12.13
C ILE A 7 -1.76 -21.26 11.06
N ARG A 8 -2.63 -20.33 11.46
CA ARG A 8 -3.31 -19.42 10.55
C ARG A 8 -2.34 -18.49 9.80
N PHE A 9 -1.24 -18.08 10.43
CA PHE A 9 -0.20 -17.29 9.75
C PHE A 9 0.43 -18.10 8.60
N TYR A 10 0.81 -19.34 8.82
CA TYR A 10 1.38 -20.19 7.76
C TYR A 10 0.37 -20.48 6.65
N TYR A 11 -0.89 -20.70 7.02
CA TYR A 11 -1.97 -20.77 6.03
C TYR A 11 -2.06 -19.49 5.21
N SER A 12 -2.05 -18.30 5.84
CA SER A 12 -2.09 -17.02 5.16
C SER A 12 -0.88 -16.81 4.23
N ALA A 13 0.31 -17.17 4.70
CA ALA A 13 1.53 -17.11 3.88
C ALA A 13 1.44 -18.04 2.67
N PHE A 14 0.90 -19.26 2.85
CA PHE A 14 0.68 -20.21 1.77
C PHE A 14 -0.32 -19.66 0.73
N ILE A 15 -1.46 -19.12 1.16
CA ILE A 15 -2.48 -18.54 0.26
C ILE A 15 -1.90 -17.36 -0.54
N ILE A 16 -1.20 -16.44 0.12
CA ILE A 16 -0.55 -15.31 -0.56
C ILE A 16 0.45 -15.82 -1.59
N SER A 17 1.30 -16.77 -1.22
CA SER A 17 2.32 -17.34 -2.11
C SER A 17 1.67 -18.06 -3.30
N LEU A 18 0.62 -18.83 -3.07
CA LEU A 18 -0.09 -19.55 -4.11
C LEU A 18 -0.73 -18.59 -5.14
N ILE A 19 -1.45 -17.59 -4.66
CA ILE A 19 -2.12 -16.63 -5.57
C ILE A 19 -1.08 -15.80 -6.33
N VAL A 20 -0.01 -15.35 -5.68
CA VAL A 20 1.10 -14.65 -6.35
C VAL A 20 1.71 -15.54 -7.43
N SER A 21 1.92 -16.84 -7.16
CA SER A 21 2.46 -17.79 -8.14
C SER A 21 1.55 -17.96 -9.36
N ILE A 22 0.23 -17.84 -9.17
CA ILE A 22 -0.74 -17.84 -10.28
C ILE A 22 -0.74 -16.49 -11.02
N MET A 23 -0.62 -15.38 -10.29
CA MET A 23 -0.65 -14.05 -10.89
C MET A 23 0.57 -13.77 -11.77
N ILE A 24 1.76 -14.24 -11.40
CA ILE A 24 3.00 -14.01 -12.16
C ILE A 24 2.89 -14.43 -13.63
N PRO A 25 2.57 -15.69 -13.97
CA PRO A 25 2.41 -16.09 -15.36
C PRO A 25 1.24 -15.38 -16.04
N LEU A 26 0.13 -15.13 -15.34
CA LEU A 26 -0.98 -14.38 -15.90
C LEU A 26 -0.59 -12.95 -16.30
N LEU A 27 0.19 -12.26 -15.49
CA LEU A 27 0.71 -10.93 -15.79
C LEU A 27 1.67 -10.95 -16.99
N TYR A 28 2.49 -12.01 -17.10
CA TYR A 28 3.42 -12.18 -18.20
C TYR A 28 2.69 -12.44 -19.54
N PHE A 29 1.75 -13.39 -19.57
CA PHE A 29 1.05 -13.76 -20.80
C PHE A 29 -0.08 -12.81 -21.19
N PHE A 30 -0.64 -12.07 -20.22
CA PHE A 30 -1.79 -11.17 -20.46
C PHE A 30 -1.52 -9.73 -19.97
N PRO A 31 -0.49 -9.04 -20.50
CA PRO A 31 -0.09 -7.71 -20.01
C PRO A 31 -1.21 -6.66 -20.13
N LYS A 32 -2.09 -6.76 -21.13
CA LYS A 32 -3.25 -5.88 -21.30
C LYS A 32 -4.33 -6.05 -20.24
N LYS A 33 -4.33 -7.18 -19.50
CA LYS A 33 -5.29 -7.47 -18.42
C LYS A 33 -4.70 -7.27 -17.02
N LYS A 34 -3.53 -6.67 -16.92
CA LYS A 34 -2.75 -6.49 -15.68
C LYS A 34 -3.58 -5.95 -14.51
N SER A 35 -4.28 -4.83 -14.72
CA SER A 35 -5.14 -4.23 -13.69
C SER A 35 -6.19 -5.22 -13.16
N LYS A 36 -6.85 -5.95 -14.05
CA LYS A 36 -7.86 -6.95 -13.66
C LYS A 36 -7.22 -8.13 -12.91
N ILE A 37 -6.05 -8.61 -13.35
CA ILE A 37 -5.34 -9.71 -12.70
C ILE A 37 -4.94 -9.30 -11.28
N LEU A 38 -4.36 -8.11 -11.11
CA LEU A 38 -4.00 -7.58 -9.79
C LEU A 38 -5.25 -7.40 -8.91
N HIS A 39 -6.28 -6.75 -9.42
CA HIS A 39 -7.52 -6.51 -8.66
C HIS A 39 -8.17 -7.82 -8.20
N TYR A 40 -8.46 -8.74 -9.10
CA TYR A 40 -9.16 -9.99 -8.74
C TYR A 40 -8.29 -10.96 -7.95
N GLY A 41 -6.97 -11.01 -8.21
CA GLY A 41 -6.03 -11.80 -7.42
C GLY A 41 -5.98 -11.33 -5.97
N ASN A 42 -5.86 -10.01 -5.74
CA ASN A 42 -5.87 -9.45 -4.40
C ASN A 42 -7.24 -9.60 -3.71
N LYS A 43 -8.34 -9.48 -4.46
CA LYS A 43 -9.68 -9.72 -3.93
C LYS A 43 -9.86 -11.18 -3.47
N ALA A 44 -9.34 -12.13 -4.24
CA ALA A 44 -9.33 -13.55 -3.86
C ALA A 44 -8.46 -13.77 -2.61
N MET A 45 -7.29 -13.12 -2.51
CA MET A 45 -6.47 -13.16 -1.29
C MET A 45 -7.26 -12.70 -0.07
N LEU A 46 -7.89 -11.52 -0.10
CA LEU A 46 -8.67 -11.01 1.02
C LEU A 46 -9.78 -11.97 1.45
N ALA A 47 -10.49 -12.55 0.50
CA ALA A 47 -11.55 -13.51 0.77
C ALA A 47 -11.00 -14.78 1.49
N LEU A 48 -9.90 -15.34 0.99
CA LEU A 48 -9.27 -16.52 1.57
C LEU A 48 -8.53 -16.25 2.88
N LEU A 49 -8.10 -15.02 3.12
CA LEU A 49 -7.56 -14.58 4.41
C LEU A 49 -8.66 -14.31 5.45
N PHE A 50 -9.93 -14.44 5.05
CA PHE A 50 -11.09 -14.14 5.90
C PHE A 50 -11.07 -12.72 6.46
N ALA A 51 -10.57 -11.78 5.68
CA ALA A 51 -10.51 -10.37 6.04
C ALA A 51 -11.83 -9.67 5.66
N LYS A 52 -12.46 -9.05 6.64
CA LYS A 52 -13.63 -8.20 6.40
C LYS A 52 -13.17 -6.77 6.27
N VAL A 53 -13.44 -6.14 5.14
CA VAL A 53 -13.01 -4.76 4.87
C VAL A 53 -14.20 -3.81 4.96
N THR A 54 -14.04 -2.75 5.74
CA THR A 54 -14.96 -1.61 5.78
C THR A 54 -14.25 -0.37 5.25
N THR A 55 -14.98 0.49 4.55
CA THR A 55 -14.43 1.72 3.97
C THR A 55 -15.15 2.94 4.52
N VAL A 56 -14.42 4.01 4.78
CA VAL A 56 -14.93 5.33 5.16
C VAL A 56 -14.41 6.35 4.14
N GLY A 57 -15.30 7.19 3.65
CA GLY A 57 -15.00 8.13 2.56
C GLY A 57 -14.92 7.44 1.20
N LYS A 58 -14.47 8.20 0.22
CA LYS A 58 -14.22 7.75 -1.16
C LYS A 58 -12.92 8.37 -1.67
N PRO A 59 -12.16 7.68 -2.51
CA PRO A 59 -10.97 8.27 -3.12
C PRO A 59 -11.37 9.35 -4.11
N ASP A 60 -10.57 10.42 -4.20
CA ASP A 60 -10.69 11.42 -5.24
C ASP A 60 -10.24 10.82 -6.58
N ASP A 61 -11.08 10.92 -7.59
CA ASP A 61 -10.78 10.36 -8.91
C ASP A 61 -9.65 11.09 -9.63
N ARG A 62 -9.38 12.33 -9.25
CA ARG A 62 -8.28 13.15 -9.78
C ARG A 62 -6.94 12.86 -9.12
N ALA A 63 -6.92 12.11 -8.02
CA ALA A 63 -5.70 11.85 -7.26
C ALA A 63 -4.65 11.10 -8.10
N GLN A 64 -3.46 11.66 -8.14
CA GLN A 64 -2.31 11.16 -8.89
C GLN A 64 -1.31 10.45 -7.97
N LEU A 65 -1.33 10.75 -6.66
CA LEU A 65 -0.46 10.18 -5.66
C LEU A 65 -1.28 9.72 -4.44
N TYR A 66 -1.14 8.45 -4.07
CA TYR A 66 -1.72 7.88 -2.85
C TYR A 66 -0.63 7.80 -1.79
N LEU A 67 -0.86 8.41 -0.61
CA LEU A 67 -0.01 8.30 0.56
C LEU A 67 -0.70 7.45 1.62
N ILE A 68 -0.08 6.34 1.97
CA ILE A 68 -0.69 5.29 2.78
C ILE A 68 0.23 4.96 3.97
N ASN A 69 -0.31 4.76 5.18
CA ASN A 69 0.46 4.19 6.29
C ASN A 69 0.84 2.73 5.99
N HIS A 70 1.98 2.26 6.54
CA HIS A 70 2.49 0.93 6.21
C HIS A 70 2.67 0.02 7.41
N GLN A 71 1.87 -1.03 7.47
CA GLN A 71 1.93 -2.03 8.54
C GLN A 71 2.34 -3.43 8.05
N GLY A 72 1.98 -3.79 6.82
CA GLY A 72 2.29 -5.10 6.27
C GLY A 72 1.88 -5.29 4.82
N ILE A 73 2.05 -6.51 4.31
CA ILE A 73 1.66 -6.84 2.93
C ILE A 73 0.15 -6.69 2.70
N VAL A 74 -0.65 -6.83 3.75
CA VAL A 74 -2.11 -6.74 3.69
C VAL A 74 -2.57 -5.34 3.27
N ASP A 75 -1.79 -4.28 3.53
CA ASP A 75 -2.12 -2.92 3.09
C ASP A 75 -2.21 -2.85 1.56
N ILE A 76 -1.25 -3.45 0.86
CA ILE A 76 -1.20 -3.51 -0.61
C ILE A 76 -2.36 -4.35 -1.13
N ILE A 77 -2.53 -5.56 -0.57
CA ILE A 77 -3.59 -6.50 -0.95
C ILE A 77 -4.96 -5.82 -0.83
N THR A 78 -5.16 -5.08 0.25
CA THR A 78 -6.44 -4.41 0.53
C THR A 78 -6.74 -3.32 -0.48
N LEU A 79 -5.80 -2.43 -0.76
CA LEU A 79 -6.04 -1.33 -1.69
C LEU A 79 -6.19 -1.82 -3.13
N GLU A 80 -5.39 -2.78 -3.57
CA GLU A 80 -5.54 -3.40 -4.89
C GLU A 80 -6.90 -4.11 -5.06
N ALA A 81 -7.41 -4.71 -4.00
CA ALA A 81 -8.71 -5.37 -4.01
C ALA A 81 -9.89 -4.40 -3.99
N LEU A 82 -9.74 -3.21 -3.41
CA LEU A 82 -10.80 -2.20 -3.29
C LEU A 82 -10.85 -1.25 -4.49
N LEU A 83 -9.67 -0.80 -4.94
CA LEU A 83 -9.58 0.19 -5.99
C LEU A 83 -9.61 -0.48 -7.36
N ASN A 84 -10.57 -0.11 -8.18
CA ASN A 84 -10.56 -0.51 -9.60
C ASN A 84 -9.64 0.42 -10.43
N LYS A 85 -8.55 0.85 -9.80
CA LYS A 85 -7.50 1.68 -10.39
C LYS A 85 -6.20 0.87 -10.38
N ASN A 86 -5.48 0.90 -11.48
CA ASN A 86 -4.19 0.23 -11.59
C ASN A 86 -3.11 1.08 -10.90
N LEU A 87 -3.00 0.96 -9.56
CA LEU A 87 -2.00 1.71 -8.80
C LEU A 87 -0.58 1.30 -9.23
N ASN A 88 0.31 2.27 -9.31
CA ASN A 88 1.73 2.02 -9.54
C ASN A 88 2.51 2.16 -8.23
N TRP A 89 2.82 1.02 -7.60
CA TRP A 89 3.48 0.98 -6.31
C TRP A 89 4.97 1.28 -6.40
N VAL A 90 5.43 2.15 -5.51
CA VAL A 90 6.87 2.38 -5.32
C VAL A 90 7.42 1.38 -4.31
N ALA A 91 8.31 0.51 -4.77
CA ALA A 91 8.92 -0.52 -3.96
C ALA A 91 10.46 -0.44 -3.98
N LYS A 92 11.09 -0.91 -2.89
CA LYS A 92 12.54 -0.94 -2.73
C LYS A 92 13.18 -1.80 -3.82
N LYS A 93 14.29 -1.34 -4.43
CA LYS A 93 15.00 -1.99 -5.54
C LYS A 93 15.31 -3.47 -5.26
N GLU A 94 15.74 -3.78 -4.04
CA GLU A 94 16.13 -5.13 -3.66
C GLU A 94 14.97 -6.13 -3.72
N LEU A 95 13.72 -5.65 -3.61
CA LEU A 95 12.55 -6.52 -3.77
C LEU A 95 12.36 -7.01 -5.20
N PHE A 96 12.86 -6.26 -6.19
CA PHE A 96 12.83 -6.68 -7.59
C PHE A 96 13.88 -7.75 -7.91
N GLU A 97 14.89 -7.92 -7.04
CA GLU A 97 15.96 -8.91 -7.15
C GLU A 97 15.61 -10.22 -6.45
N VAL A 98 14.57 -10.22 -5.59
CA VAL A 98 14.09 -11.43 -4.93
C VAL A 98 13.57 -12.42 -5.99
N PRO A 99 14.10 -13.64 -6.07
CA PRO A 99 13.58 -14.67 -6.96
C PRO A 99 12.06 -14.83 -6.75
N TRP A 100 11.32 -15.08 -7.80
CA TRP A 100 9.87 -15.27 -7.80
C TRP A 100 9.08 -13.97 -7.48
N PHE A 101 9.23 -13.37 -6.30
CA PHE A 101 8.50 -12.14 -5.91
C PHE A 101 8.86 -10.94 -6.80
N GLY A 102 10.15 -10.81 -7.17
CA GLY A 102 10.58 -9.77 -8.10
C GLY A 102 9.93 -9.86 -9.48
N LEU A 103 9.52 -11.06 -9.91
CA LEU A 103 8.76 -11.24 -11.16
C LEU A 103 7.36 -10.62 -11.06
N LEU A 104 6.69 -10.70 -9.90
CA LEU A 104 5.42 -10.01 -9.68
C LEU A 104 5.58 -8.50 -9.88
N LEU A 105 6.61 -7.92 -9.27
CA LEU A 105 6.87 -6.48 -9.34
C LEU A 105 7.23 -6.03 -10.76
N LYS A 106 8.08 -6.78 -11.45
CA LYS A 106 8.50 -6.50 -12.83
C LYS A 106 7.33 -6.64 -13.82
N ASN A 107 6.59 -7.74 -13.76
CA ASN A 107 5.45 -7.99 -14.65
C ASN A 107 4.28 -7.04 -14.34
N GLY A 108 4.16 -6.61 -13.06
CA GLY A 108 3.22 -5.57 -12.61
C GLY A 108 3.63 -4.16 -13.04
N GLU A 109 4.86 -3.97 -13.57
CA GLU A 109 5.45 -2.67 -13.91
C GLU A 109 5.48 -1.70 -12.73
N MET A 110 5.80 -2.21 -11.54
CA MET A 110 5.93 -1.40 -10.34
C MET A 110 7.18 -0.51 -10.42
N ILE A 111 7.18 0.61 -9.72
CA ILE A 111 8.29 1.56 -9.69
C ILE A 111 9.35 1.11 -8.69
N SER A 112 10.57 0.92 -9.18
CA SER A 112 11.72 0.60 -8.34
C SER A 112 12.40 1.86 -7.81
N VAL A 113 12.67 1.92 -6.50
CA VAL A 113 13.44 3.00 -5.88
C VAL A 113 14.70 2.49 -5.20
N ASP A 114 15.82 3.04 -5.60
CA ASP A 114 17.07 2.98 -4.86
C ASP A 114 17.16 4.19 -3.94
N ARG A 115 17.18 3.96 -2.62
CA ARG A 115 17.15 5.03 -1.62
C ARG A 115 18.52 5.50 -1.18
N GLU A 116 19.54 4.77 -1.55
CA GLU A 116 20.94 5.02 -1.14
C GLU A 116 21.68 5.86 -2.18
N ASP A 117 21.19 5.89 -3.44
CA ASP A 117 21.80 6.64 -4.53
C ASP A 117 20.94 7.84 -4.96
N ARG A 118 21.57 9.01 -5.11
CA ARG A 118 20.94 10.21 -5.68
C ARG A 118 20.40 9.97 -7.09
N ARG A 119 21.02 9.10 -7.88
CA ARG A 119 20.52 8.68 -9.20
C ARG A 119 19.20 7.93 -9.09
N GLY A 120 19.00 7.19 -7.99
CA GLY A 120 17.74 6.52 -7.69
C GLY A 120 16.58 7.48 -7.55
N LEU A 121 16.78 8.66 -6.97
CA LEU A 121 15.76 9.70 -6.89
C LEU A 121 15.42 10.28 -8.26
N ILE A 122 16.42 10.53 -9.11
CA ILE A 122 16.18 11.04 -10.48
C ILE A 122 15.37 10.02 -11.30
N LYS A 123 15.74 8.74 -11.18
CA LYS A 123 14.98 7.66 -11.84
C LYS A 123 13.55 7.60 -11.31
N LEU A 124 13.35 7.62 -10.00
CA LEU A 124 12.03 7.62 -9.37
C LEU A 124 11.15 8.77 -9.91
N LEU A 125 11.70 9.97 -10.01
CA LEU A 125 10.97 11.11 -10.56
C LEU A 125 10.52 10.88 -12.00
N LYS A 126 11.40 10.35 -12.85
CA LYS A 126 11.07 10.02 -14.25
C LYS A 126 9.98 8.94 -14.32
N ASP A 127 10.13 7.88 -13.53
CA ASP A 127 9.17 6.75 -13.51
C ASP A 127 7.80 7.20 -12.99
N VAL A 128 7.75 8.06 -11.97
CA VAL A 128 6.51 8.65 -11.45
C VAL A 128 5.83 9.52 -12.52
N LYS A 129 6.60 10.42 -13.16
CA LYS A 129 6.07 11.25 -14.24
C LYS A 129 5.48 10.40 -15.36
N TYR A 130 6.23 9.40 -15.82
CA TYR A 130 5.79 8.47 -16.85
C TYR A 130 4.51 7.72 -16.45
N SER A 131 4.44 7.25 -15.19
CA SER A 131 3.26 6.56 -14.67
C SER A 131 2.00 7.43 -14.74
N VAL A 132 2.11 8.69 -14.34
CA VAL A 132 0.96 9.59 -14.25
C VAL A 132 0.57 10.16 -15.60
N GLU A 133 1.53 10.65 -16.38
CA GLU A 133 1.26 11.37 -17.62
C GLU A 133 1.01 10.42 -18.81
N GLU A 134 1.80 9.34 -18.93
CA GLU A 134 1.73 8.45 -20.10
C GLU A 134 0.87 7.20 -19.84
N LEU A 135 1.00 6.59 -18.66
CA LEU A 135 0.24 5.38 -18.34
C LEU A 135 -1.11 5.69 -17.70
N HIS A 136 -1.37 6.93 -17.29
CA HIS A 136 -2.56 7.35 -16.53
C HIS A 136 -2.80 6.49 -15.29
N ARG A 137 -1.69 6.07 -14.64
CA ARG A 137 -1.70 5.24 -13.43
C ARG A 137 -1.32 6.09 -12.23
N PRO A 138 -2.20 6.22 -11.23
CA PRO A 138 -1.83 6.85 -9.97
C PRO A 138 -0.70 6.10 -9.28
N VAL A 139 0.18 6.84 -8.62
CA VAL A 139 1.32 6.26 -7.89
C VAL A 139 0.93 6.05 -6.43
N ALA A 140 1.34 4.94 -5.84
CA ALA A 140 1.12 4.62 -4.43
C ALA A 140 2.45 4.54 -3.69
N ILE A 141 2.57 5.30 -2.60
CA ILE A 141 3.77 5.39 -1.78
C ILE A 141 3.42 5.21 -0.31
N PHE A 142 4.22 4.41 0.37
CA PHE A 142 4.29 4.39 1.82
C PHE A 142 5.32 5.42 2.27
N PRO A 143 4.91 6.61 2.77
CA PRO A 143 5.84 7.71 3.05
C PRO A 143 6.81 7.40 4.20
N GLU A 144 6.47 6.45 5.06
CA GLU A 144 7.34 5.93 6.12
C GLU A 144 8.58 5.22 5.58
N GLY A 145 8.47 4.69 4.37
CA GLY A 145 9.54 3.98 3.69
C GLY A 145 9.83 2.57 4.20
N THR A 146 9.21 2.15 5.30
CA THR A 146 9.32 0.80 5.85
C THR A 146 8.07 0.49 6.69
N ARG A 147 7.87 -0.79 7.05
CA ARG A 147 6.74 -1.23 7.87
C ARG A 147 6.93 -0.82 9.32
N ALA A 148 5.90 -0.23 9.93
CA ALA A 148 5.89 0.02 11.36
C ALA A 148 5.72 -1.30 12.14
N LYS A 149 6.46 -1.48 13.23
CA LYS A 149 6.35 -2.67 14.09
C LYS A 149 5.07 -2.67 14.93
N ASN A 150 4.59 -1.49 15.28
CA ASN A 150 3.37 -1.27 16.04
C ASN A 150 2.41 -0.36 15.22
N GLN A 151 1.31 0.05 15.82
CA GLN A 151 0.33 0.93 15.17
C GLN A 151 0.81 2.40 15.10
N LYS A 152 2.01 2.72 15.60
CA LYS A 152 2.58 4.06 15.58
C LYS A 152 3.30 4.31 14.27
N MET A 153 2.87 5.32 13.53
CA MET A 153 3.49 5.69 12.26
C MET A 153 4.93 6.18 12.45
N LEU A 154 5.79 5.75 11.55
CA LEU A 154 7.15 6.24 11.49
C LEU A 154 7.21 7.65 10.88
N PRO A 155 8.31 8.40 11.08
CA PRO A 155 8.51 9.67 10.40
C PRO A 155 8.42 9.52 8.88
N PHE A 156 7.75 10.46 8.23
CA PHE A 156 7.64 10.48 6.78
C PHE A 156 8.99 10.86 6.14
N LYS A 157 9.35 10.17 5.07
CA LYS A 157 10.54 10.48 4.27
C LYS A 157 10.23 11.61 3.30
N PRO A 158 11.20 12.50 3.00
CA PRO A 158 10.96 13.69 2.18
C PRO A 158 10.66 13.39 0.71
N GLY A 159 10.97 12.20 0.22
CA GLY A 159 10.85 11.86 -1.19
C GLY A 159 9.42 11.96 -1.74
N ALA A 160 8.41 11.54 -0.97
CA ALA A 160 7.03 11.64 -1.39
C ALA A 160 6.52 13.08 -1.43
N LYS A 161 6.93 13.92 -0.44
CA LYS A 161 6.67 15.36 -0.45
C LYS A 161 7.25 16.01 -1.70
N PHE A 162 8.53 15.75 -1.97
CA PHE A 162 9.24 16.32 -3.11
C PHE A 162 8.59 15.95 -4.45
N ILE A 163 8.14 14.71 -4.61
CA ILE A 163 7.40 14.25 -5.80
C ILE A 163 6.11 15.05 -5.97
N ALA A 164 5.30 15.12 -4.90
CA ALA A 164 4.01 15.77 -4.92
C ALA A 164 4.12 17.28 -5.27
N GLU A 165 5.08 17.96 -4.66
CA GLU A 165 5.35 19.39 -4.90
C GLU A 165 5.91 19.64 -6.29
N LYS A 166 6.88 18.83 -6.74
CA LYS A 166 7.52 18.98 -8.05
C LYS A 166 6.54 18.85 -9.22
N TYR A 167 5.56 17.97 -9.10
CA TYR A 167 4.59 17.68 -10.15
C TYR A 167 3.20 18.27 -9.87
N CYS A 168 3.08 19.15 -8.87
CA CYS A 168 1.82 19.83 -8.54
C CYS A 168 0.64 18.86 -8.42
N MET A 169 0.85 17.76 -7.66
CA MET A 169 -0.09 16.64 -7.63
C MET A 169 -1.27 16.86 -6.70
N ILE A 170 -2.38 16.21 -7.03
CA ILE A 170 -3.46 15.95 -6.08
C ILE A 170 -3.11 14.65 -5.34
N VAL A 171 -2.99 14.75 -4.02
CA VAL A 171 -2.64 13.65 -3.13
C VAL A 171 -3.89 13.09 -2.46
N GLN A 172 -4.06 11.76 -2.48
CA GLN A 172 -5.07 11.04 -1.73
C GLN A 172 -4.43 10.36 -0.52
N PRO A 173 -4.62 10.88 0.68
CA PRO A 173 -4.20 10.17 1.88
C PRO A 173 -5.15 9.01 2.19
N VAL A 174 -4.57 7.89 2.64
CA VAL A 174 -5.33 6.70 3.02
C VAL A 174 -4.79 6.13 4.32
N VAL A 175 -5.66 5.92 5.28
CA VAL A 175 -5.35 5.21 6.53
C VAL A 175 -5.92 3.81 6.48
N ILE A 176 -5.07 2.82 6.79
CA ILE A 176 -5.47 1.42 6.92
C ILE A 176 -5.21 0.98 8.35
N VAL A 177 -6.25 0.44 9.00
CA VAL A 177 -6.18 -0.08 10.38
C VAL A 177 -6.58 -1.55 10.38
N GLY A 178 -5.92 -2.37 11.18
CA GLY A 178 -6.24 -3.79 11.36
C GLY A 178 -5.43 -4.76 10.49
N SER A 179 -4.53 -4.29 9.63
CA SER A 179 -3.72 -5.15 8.75
C SER A 179 -2.93 -6.20 9.52
N LYS A 180 -2.38 -5.85 10.68
CA LYS A 180 -1.61 -6.78 11.53
C LYS A 180 -2.45 -7.86 12.18
N SER A 181 -3.73 -7.62 12.44
CA SER A 181 -4.62 -8.68 12.91
C SER A 181 -4.86 -9.72 11.82
N VAL A 182 -4.89 -9.32 10.56
CA VAL A 182 -5.04 -10.25 9.43
C VAL A 182 -3.74 -11.02 9.19
N VAL A 183 -2.59 -10.33 9.09
CA VAL A 183 -1.27 -10.98 8.99
C VAL A 183 -0.24 -10.11 9.71
N ASN A 184 0.34 -10.61 10.78
CA ASN A 184 1.46 -9.99 11.47
C ASN A 184 2.77 -10.72 11.13
N GLU A 185 3.53 -10.18 10.19
CA GLU A 185 4.77 -10.77 9.70
C GLU A 185 5.89 -10.73 10.75
N HIS A 186 5.85 -9.76 11.69
CA HIS A 186 6.86 -9.64 12.75
C HIS A 186 6.67 -10.71 13.84
N GLU A 187 5.43 -10.94 14.25
CA GLU A 187 5.10 -11.91 15.30
C GLU A 187 4.76 -13.30 14.74
N LYS A 188 4.65 -13.41 13.41
CA LYS A 188 4.22 -14.64 12.72
C LYS A 188 2.87 -15.13 13.24
N THR A 189 1.91 -14.22 13.34
CA THR A 189 0.54 -14.50 13.80
C THR A 189 -0.48 -13.99 12.78
N SER A 190 -1.64 -14.62 12.76
CA SER A 190 -2.83 -14.19 12.03
C SER A 190 -4.05 -14.53 12.87
N GLU A 191 -4.82 -13.53 13.22
CA GLU A 191 -6.05 -13.71 13.98
C GLU A 191 -7.29 -13.59 13.08
N GLY A 192 -7.09 -13.08 11.86
CA GLY A 192 -8.16 -12.62 11.00
C GLY A 192 -8.72 -11.30 11.54
N GLY A 193 -9.73 -10.78 10.90
CA GLY A 193 -10.38 -9.65 11.50
C GLY A 193 -10.87 -8.60 10.53
N ASN A 194 -11.25 -7.48 11.11
CA ASN A 194 -11.79 -6.35 10.39
C ASN A 194 -10.66 -5.41 9.99
N LEU A 195 -10.61 -5.11 8.70
CA LEU A 195 -9.80 -4.06 8.13
C LEU A 195 -10.67 -2.82 7.96
N LYS A 196 -10.13 -1.67 8.28
CA LYS A 196 -10.79 -0.40 7.99
C LYS A 196 -9.89 0.43 7.10
N VAL A 197 -10.44 0.87 5.98
CA VAL A 197 -9.77 1.76 5.02
C VAL A 197 -10.47 3.10 5.05
N ILE A 198 -9.75 4.16 5.37
CA ILE A 198 -10.27 5.51 5.52
C ILE A 198 -9.60 6.40 4.48
N TYR A 199 -10.39 6.92 3.55
CA TYR A 199 -9.96 7.92 2.60
C TYR A 199 -10.15 9.30 3.23
N LEU A 200 -9.05 10.02 3.46
CA LEU A 200 -9.09 11.39 3.95
C LEU A 200 -9.40 12.35 2.79
N PRO A 201 -9.78 13.60 3.09
CA PRO A 201 -9.87 14.62 2.04
C PRO A 201 -8.59 14.70 1.22
N SER A 202 -8.71 14.77 -0.09
CA SER A 202 -7.57 14.93 -0.98
C SER A 202 -6.90 16.29 -0.76
N ILE A 203 -5.60 16.34 -1.00
CA ILE A 203 -4.78 17.54 -0.83
C ILE A 203 -4.36 18.01 -2.22
N ASP A 204 -4.78 19.19 -2.61
CA ASP A 204 -4.28 19.91 -3.79
C ASP A 204 -2.97 20.59 -3.40
N VAL A 205 -1.83 19.96 -3.68
CA VAL A 205 -0.53 20.38 -3.17
C VAL A 205 -0.14 21.81 -3.57
N PRO A 206 -0.39 22.29 -4.79
CA PRO A 206 -0.17 23.70 -5.15
C PRO A 206 -0.86 24.71 -4.24
N ASN A 207 -2.03 24.36 -3.71
CA ASN A 207 -2.84 25.23 -2.85
C ASN A 207 -2.73 24.89 -1.35
N ALA A 208 -1.90 23.91 -0.99
CA ALA A 208 -1.72 23.48 0.38
C ALA A 208 -0.76 24.39 1.18
N SER A 209 -0.85 24.32 2.50
CA SER A 209 0.10 24.99 3.40
C SER A 209 1.52 24.40 3.26
N LYS A 210 2.54 25.15 3.65
CA LYS A 210 3.94 24.67 3.57
C LYS A 210 4.23 23.44 4.46
N ASP A 211 3.45 23.28 5.52
CA ASP A 211 3.55 22.20 6.51
C ASP A 211 2.57 21.04 6.24
N TRP A 212 1.88 21.05 5.10
CA TRP A 212 0.86 20.07 4.74
C TRP A 212 1.27 18.62 4.97
N TYR A 213 2.54 18.31 4.74
CA TYR A 213 3.05 16.94 4.81
C TYR A 213 3.23 16.44 6.25
N ASP A 214 3.70 17.33 7.14
CA ASP A 214 3.87 17.04 8.55
C ASP A 214 2.51 17.02 9.26
N GLN A 215 1.61 17.94 8.87
CA GLN A 215 0.23 17.94 9.34
C GLN A 215 -0.49 16.67 8.92
N LEU A 216 -0.33 16.23 7.67
CA LEU A 216 -0.91 14.99 7.17
C LEU A 216 -0.51 13.78 8.02
N ARG A 217 0.79 13.66 8.37
CA ARG A 217 1.26 12.57 9.23
C ARG A 217 0.57 12.60 10.60
N THR A 218 0.43 13.78 11.18
CA THR A 218 -0.22 14.00 12.48
C THR A 218 -1.69 13.60 12.42
N ASP A 219 -2.40 14.02 11.38
CA ASP A 219 -3.82 13.71 11.20
C ASP A 219 -4.06 12.21 10.96
N MET A 220 -3.20 11.58 10.15
CA MET A 220 -3.27 10.13 9.93
C MET A 220 -3.04 9.35 11.24
N GLN A 221 -2.04 9.76 12.06
CA GLN A 221 -1.79 9.10 13.35
C GLN A 221 -2.98 9.27 14.30
N LYS A 222 -3.55 10.47 14.39
CA LYS A 222 -4.73 10.73 15.22
C LYS A 222 -5.90 9.83 14.84
N ILE A 223 -6.13 9.62 13.55
CA ILE A 223 -7.17 8.72 13.07
C ILE A 223 -6.87 7.26 13.47
N ILE A 224 -5.63 6.83 13.34
CA ILE A 224 -5.22 5.48 13.77
C ILE A 224 -5.51 5.30 15.26
N ASP A 225 -5.10 6.25 16.09
CA ASP A 225 -5.28 6.19 17.55
C ASP A 225 -6.77 6.12 17.92
N GLN A 226 -7.61 6.95 17.30
CA GLN A 226 -9.07 6.94 17.50
C GLN A 226 -9.71 5.60 17.11
N GLU A 227 -9.28 5.01 16.01
CA GLU A 227 -9.80 3.72 15.56
C GLU A 227 -9.37 2.59 16.50
N LEU A 228 -8.15 2.60 17.01
CA LEU A 228 -7.66 1.59 17.95
C LEU A 228 -8.40 1.64 19.28
N GLU A 229 -8.65 2.83 19.83
CA GLU A 229 -9.47 3.00 21.03
C GLU A 229 -10.89 2.40 20.85
N GLN A 230 -11.48 2.57 19.66
CA GLN A 230 -12.79 1.97 19.37
C GLN A 230 -12.73 0.43 19.28
N TYR A 231 -11.61 -0.14 18.87
CA TYR A 231 -11.42 -1.60 18.87
C TYR A 231 -11.24 -2.16 20.27
N GLU A 232 -10.55 -1.47 21.16
CA GLU A 232 -10.34 -1.89 22.55
C GLU A 232 -11.66 -1.83 23.35
N ASN A 233 -12.46 -0.79 23.15
CA ASN A 233 -13.74 -0.61 23.83
C ASN A 233 -14.86 -1.58 23.38
N LYS A 234 -14.64 -2.35 22.28
CA LYS A 234 -15.59 -3.34 21.76
C LYS A 234 -15.24 -4.79 22.12
N ARG A 235 -14.14 -5.00 22.84
CA ARG A 235 -13.71 -6.30 23.37
C ARG A 235 -14.16 -6.48 24.81
#